data_59be7299fdd46019ce6bd3990babdc86
#
_entry.id   59be7299fdd46019ce6bd3990babdc86
#
_cell.length_a   1.000
_cell.length_b   1.000
_cell.length_c   1.000
_cell.angle_alpha   90.00
_cell.angle_beta   90.00
_cell.angle_gamma   90.00
#
_symmetry.space_group_name_H-M   'P 1'
#
loop_
_entity.id
_entity.type
_entity.pdbx_description
1 polymer ?
#
loop_
_entity_poly.entity_id
_entity_poly.type
_entity_poly.pdbx_seq_one_letter_code
_entity_poly.pdbx_strand_id
1 'polypeptide(L)'
;MSQLLDAIAGVPNACEPLPGMVTGGQPTLDHLAALKQAGCEVVLDIRDPMEPRPMNEPAAARAAGLEYINIPVSYAALTDETLARVRETVYELSGDRTVFFHCGSGNRVGATLIPYLILDQGFTEEDAVEQAMRIGTRSAELVEWALDYVRRQR
;
A
#
# COMPACT_ATOMS: atom_id res chain seq x y z
N MET A 1 18.36 10.00 -2.99
CA MET A 1 17.38 9.10 -3.64
C MET A 1 17.33 7.78 -2.90
N SER A 2 16.14 7.27 -2.74
CA SER A 2 15.92 6.02 -2.01
C SER A 2 16.21 4.82 -2.90
N GLN A 3 16.95 3.85 -2.37
CA GLN A 3 17.17 2.58 -3.05
C GLN A 3 15.87 1.80 -3.22
N LEU A 4 14.96 1.92 -2.25
CA LEU A 4 13.64 1.27 -2.34
C LEU A 4 12.84 1.81 -3.51
N LEU A 5 12.81 3.13 -3.66
CA LEU A 5 12.05 3.75 -4.76
C LEU A 5 12.67 3.37 -6.12
N ASP A 6 14.00 3.36 -6.20
CA ASP A 6 14.68 2.94 -7.43
C ASP A 6 14.35 1.49 -7.79
N ALA A 7 14.18 0.63 -6.79
CA ALA A 7 13.88 -0.79 -7.01
C ALA A 7 12.53 -1.02 -7.70
N ILE A 8 11.59 -0.08 -7.56
CA ILE A 8 10.28 -0.18 -8.20
C ILE A 8 10.12 0.74 -9.41
N ALA A 9 11.23 1.15 -10.02
CA ALA A 9 11.17 1.93 -11.25
C ALA A 9 10.37 1.15 -12.29
N GLY A 10 9.40 1.83 -12.94
CA GLY A 10 8.50 1.20 -13.89
C GLY A 10 7.19 0.67 -13.32
N VAL A 11 7.09 0.54 -12.00
CA VAL A 11 5.82 0.21 -11.35
C VAL A 11 4.87 1.41 -11.50
N PRO A 12 3.59 1.19 -11.86
CA PRO A 12 2.64 2.31 -11.97
C PRO A 12 2.55 3.08 -10.64
N ASN A 13 2.59 4.41 -10.72
CA ASN A 13 2.47 5.31 -9.57
C ASN A 13 3.49 5.04 -8.45
N ALA A 14 4.72 4.65 -8.82
CA ALA A 14 5.78 4.43 -7.84
C ALA A 14 6.00 5.68 -6.97
N CYS A 15 5.98 5.51 -5.65
CA CYS A 15 6.03 6.61 -4.70
C CYS A 15 6.67 6.15 -3.40
N GLU A 16 7.24 7.08 -2.64
CA GLU A 16 7.72 6.80 -1.28
C GLU A 16 7.06 7.82 -0.34
N PRO A 17 5.82 7.55 0.12
CA PRO A 17 5.08 8.51 0.94
C PRO A 17 5.61 8.68 2.35
N LEU A 18 6.28 7.66 2.87
CA LEU A 18 6.83 7.66 4.23
C LEU A 18 8.21 7.00 4.19
N PRO A 19 9.14 7.38 5.09
CA PRO A 19 10.44 6.70 5.14
C PRO A 19 10.28 5.21 5.36
N GLY A 20 10.94 4.40 4.53
CA GLY A 20 10.88 2.94 4.63
C GLY A 20 9.63 2.30 4.04
N MET A 21 8.72 3.09 3.45
CA MET A 21 7.55 2.58 2.76
C MET A 21 7.51 3.10 1.33
N VAL A 22 7.52 2.20 0.37
CA VAL A 22 7.26 2.55 -1.04
C VAL A 22 5.93 1.95 -1.47
N THR A 23 5.26 2.62 -2.41
CA THR A 23 3.91 2.26 -2.84
C THR A 23 3.83 2.25 -4.35
N GLY A 24 2.83 1.56 -4.89
CA GLY A 24 2.62 1.54 -6.34
C GLY A 24 1.59 0.52 -6.76
N GLY A 25 1.60 0.23 -8.06
CA GLY A 25 0.79 -0.82 -8.66
C GLY A 25 1.50 -2.16 -8.68
N GLN A 26 1.05 -3.04 -9.56
CA GLN A 26 1.52 -4.42 -9.62
C GLN A 26 3.01 -4.52 -10.00
N PRO A 27 3.84 -5.19 -9.17
CA PRO A 27 5.24 -5.41 -9.52
C PRO A 27 5.41 -6.62 -10.45
N THR A 28 6.59 -6.69 -11.09
CA THR A 28 7.05 -7.85 -11.82
C THR A 28 8.01 -8.67 -10.96
N LEU A 29 8.45 -9.82 -11.47
CA LEU A 29 9.48 -10.63 -10.81
C LEU A 29 10.77 -9.84 -10.60
N ASP A 30 11.17 -9.05 -11.58
CA ASP A 30 12.38 -8.23 -11.48
C ASP A 30 12.27 -7.18 -10.38
N HIS A 31 11.08 -6.59 -10.21
CA HIS A 31 10.85 -5.64 -9.14
C HIS A 31 10.98 -6.31 -7.75
N LEU A 32 10.44 -7.51 -7.61
CA LEU A 32 10.53 -8.24 -6.32
C LEU A 32 11.99 -8.53 -5.97
N ALA A 33 12.78 -8.96 -6.94
CA ALA A 33 14.20 -9.22 -6.72
C ALA A 33 14.96 -7.94 -6.36
N ALA A 34 14.68 -6.84 -7.06
CA ALA A 34 15.31 -5.55 -6.80
C ALA A 34 14.93 -5.01 -5.43
N LEU A 35 13.68 -5.19 -5.01
CA LEU A 35 13.22 -4.78 -3.67
C LEU A 35 14.02 -5.48 -2.59
N LYS A 36 14.21 -6.79 -2.71
CA LYS A 36 14.98 -7.55 -1.72
C LYS A 36 16.41 -7.03 -1.65
N GLN A 37 17.04 -6.78 -2.79
CA GLN A 37 18.41 -6.26 -2.83
C GLN A 37 18.51 -4.85 -2.21
N ALA A 38 17.45 -4.06 -2.33
CA ALA A 38 17.39 -2.72 -1.75
C ALA A 38 17.07 -2.72 -0.26
N GLY A 39 16.89 -3.87 0.36
CA GLY A 39 16.62 -3.99 1.79
C GLY A 39 15.15 -4.04 2.16
N CYS A 40 14.25 -4.19 1.19
CA CYS A 40 12.83 -4.37 1.48
C CYS A 40 12.60 -5.69 2.20
N GLU A 41 11.71 -5.70 3.17
CA GLU A 41 11.43 -6.88 3.97
C GLU A 41 10.05 -7.46 3.71
N VAL A 42 9.06 -6.60 3.45
CA VAL A 42 7.65 -7.02 3.37
C VAL A 42 7.00 -6.49 2.11
N VAL A 43 6.21 -7.35 1.46
CA VAL A 43 5.28 -6.94 0.40
C VAL A 43 3.87 -7.00 0.99
N LEU A 44 3.20 -5.85 1.04
CA LEU A 44 1.81 -5.75 1.45
C LEU A 44 0.96 -5.53 0.20
N ASP A 45 0.21 -6.55 -0.18
CA ASP A 45 -0.59 -6.60 -1.40
C ASP A 45 -2.07 -6.52 -1.03
N ILE A 46 -2.75 -5.46 -1.51
CA ILE A 46 -4.17 -5.30 -1.22
C ILE A 46 -5.06 -5.61 -2.42
N ARG A 47 -4.53 -6.31 -3.43
CA ARG A 47 -5.35 -6.80 -4.53
C ARG A 47 -6.18 -8.00 -4.06
N ASP A 48 -7.37 -8.13 -4.65
CA ASP A 48 -8.17 -9.33 -4.46
C ASP A 48 -7.42 -10.51 -5.10
N PRO A 49 -7.33 -11.69 -4.44
CA PRO A 49 -6.65 -12.85 -5.03
C PRO A 49 -7.22 -13.29 -6.37
N MET A 50 -8.46 -12.94 -6.69
CA MET A 50 -9.09 -13.28 -7.97
C MET A 50 -8.66 -12.37 -9.11
N GLU A 51 -8.01 -11.25 -8.83
CA GLU A 51 -7.51 -10.36 -9.90
C GLU A 51 -6.34 -11.03 -10.63
N PRO A 52 -6.30 -10.94 -11.97
CA PRO A 52 -5.20 -11.52 -12.73
C PRO A 52 -3.86 -10.88 -12.37
N ARG A 53 -2.83 -11.71 -12.23
CA ARG A 53 -1.47 -11.26 -11.93
C ARG A 53 -0.49 -11.85 -12.95
N PRO A 54 0.67 -11.19 -13.16
CA PRO A 54 1.68 -11.73 -14.09
C PRO A 54 2.39 -12.97 -13.55
N MET A 55 2.24 -13.27 -12.24
CA MET A 55 2.87 -14.43 -11.62
C MET A 55 2.07 -14.85 -10.40
N ASN A 56 2.44 -15.98 -9.79
CA ASN A 56 1.96 -16.35 -8.45
C ASN A 56 2.73 -15.51 -7.44
N GLU A 57 2.17 -14.37 -7.04
CA GLU A 57 2.89 -13.40 -6.25
C GLU A 57 3.26 -13.88 -4.85
N PRO A 58 2.38 -14.57 -4.10
CA PRO A 58 2.81 -15.09 -2.79
C PRO A 58 4.05 -15.98 -2.89
N ALA A 59 4.07 -16.89 -3.85
CA ALA A 59 5.22 -17.77 -4.07
C ALA A 59 6.44 -16.99 -4.54
N ALA A 60 6.26 -16.04 -5.46
CA ALA A 60 7.35 -15.26 -6.02
C ALA A 60 8.01 -14.36 -4.96
N ALA A 61 7.20 -13.71 -4.13
CA ALA A 61 7.72 -12.87 -3.05
C ALA A 61 8.54 -13.69 -2.06
N ARG A 62 8.01 -14.83 -1.64
CA ARG A 62 8.72 -15.73 -0.72
C ARG A 62 10.00 -16.27 -1.33
N ALA A 63 9.97 -16.65 -2.61
CA ALA A 63 11.17 -17.11 -3.32
C ALA A 63 12.23 -16.02 -3.39
N ALA A 64 11.82 -14.74 -3.46
CA ALA A 64 12.74 -13.61 -3.45
C ALA A 64 13.25 -13.28 -2.04
N GLY A 65 12.75 -13.94 -0.99
CA GLY A 65 13.14 -13.68 0.39
C GLY A 65 12.34 -12.60 1.09
N LEU A 66 11.17 -12.26 0.54
CA LEU A 66 10.28 -11.23 1.10
C LEU A 66 9.13 -11.89 1.86
N GLU A 67 8.72 -11.28 2.97
CA GLU A 67 7.48 -11.64 3.64
C GLU A 67 6.32 -11.12 2.80
N TYR A 68 5.25 -11.89 2.68
CA TYR A 68 4.10 -11.51 1.86
C TYR A 68 2.83 -11.48 2.71
N ILE A 69 2.13 -10.34 2.68
CA ILE A 69 0.86 -10.16 3.38
C ILE A 69 -0.17 -9.72 2.34
N ASN A 70 -1.34 -10.36 2.34
CA ASN A 70 -2.45 -9.96 1.47
C ASN A 70 -3.65 -9.54 2.32
N ILE A 71 -4.13 -8.32 2.10
CA ILE A 71 -5.39 -7.83 2.66
C ILE A 71 -6.25 -7.40 1.48
N PRO A 72 -7.20 -8.25 1.04
CA PRO A 72 -7.99 -7.94 -0.15
C PRO A 72 -8.82 -6.67 0.02
N VAL A 73 -8.69 -5.74 -0.91
CA VAL A 73 -9.53 -4.55 -1.01
C VAL A 73 -10.28 -4.62 -2.32
N SER A 74 -11.58 -4.89 -2.24
CA SER A 74 -12.45 -5.01 -3.39
C SER A 74 -13.38 -3.81 -3.48
N TYR A 75 -13.53 -3.25 -4.69
CA TYR A 75 -14.50 -2.17 -4.92
C TYR A 75 -15.94 -2.61 -4.65
N ALA A 76 -16.20 -3.91 -4.67
CA ALA A 76 -17.55 -4.45 -4.41
C ALA A 76 -17.86 -4.54 -2.91
N ALA A 77 -16.86 -4.41 -2.04
CA ALA A 77 -17.04 -4.60 -0.60
C ALA A 77 -16.10 -3.68 0.18
N LEU A 78 -16.39 -2.37 0.16
CA LEU A 78 -15.63 -1.37 0.90
C LEU A 78 -16.19 -1.29 2.32
N THR A 79 -15.50 -1.91 3.27
CA THR A 79 -15.96 -2.05 4.66
C THR A 79 -14.99 -1.38 5.64
N ASP A 80 -15.50 -1.05 6.83
CA ASP A 80 -14.68 -0.53 7.92
C ASP A 80 -13.65 -1.55 8.38
N GLU A 81 -14.01 -2.83 8.39
CA GLU A 81 -13.12 -3.91 8.79
C GLU A 81 -11.87 -3.95 7.93
N THR A 82 -12.02 -3.78 6.61
CA THR A 82 -10.88 -3.74 5.69
C THR A 82 -9.94 -2.61 6.04
N LEU A 83 -10.46 -1.40 6.27
CA LEU A 83 -9.63 -0.25 6.64
C LEU A 83 -8.96 -0.44 7.98
N ALA A 84 -9.67 -1.03 8.95
CA ALA A 84 -9.08 -1.32 10.26
C ALA A 84 -7.90 -2.28 10.13
N ARG A 85 -8.03 -3.32 9.31
CA ARG A 85 -6.94 -4.28 9.09
C ARG A 85 -5.73 -3.65 8.42
N VAL A 86 -5.96 -2.82 7.40
CA VAL A 86 -4.85 -2.12 6.73
C VAL A 86 -4.15 -1.19 7.70
N ARG A 87 -4.91 -0.38 8.43
CA ARG A 87 -4.34 0.55 9.43
C ARG A 87 -3.50 -0.18 10.47
N GLU A 88 -4.04 -1.25 11.05
CA GLU A 88 -3.35 -2.04 12.06
C GLU A 88 -2.07 -2.64 11.51
N THR A 89 -2.12 -3.21 10.31
CA THR A 89 -0.94 -3.82 9.68
C THR A 89 0.13 -2.79 9.39
N VAL A 90 -0.24 -1.64 8.83
CA VAL A 90 0.71 -0.56 8.55
C VAL A 90 1.33 -0.04 9.86
N TYR A 91 0.51 0.11 10.91
CA TYR A 91 1.00 0.54 12.21
C TYR A 91 2.05 -0.42 12.77
N GLU A 92 1.79 -1.72 12.68
CA GLU A 92 2.72 -2.74 13.19
C GLU A 92 4.03 -2.78 12.40
N LEU A 93 3.97 -2.53 11.08
CA LEU A 93 5.14 -2.57 10.21
C LEU A 93 5.95 -1.28 10.26
N SER A 94 5.31 -0.14 10.56
CA SER A 94 5.97 1.15 10.45
C SER A 94 7.06 1.33 11.50
N GLY A 95 8.16 1.95 11.08
CA GLY A 95 9.30 2.24 11.95
C GLY A 95 10.33 1.13 12.03
N ASP A 96 9.90 -0.12 12.02
CA ASP A 96 10.81 -1.28 12.19
C ASP A 96 11.06 -2.04 10.90
N ARG A 97 10.12 -1.98 9.95
CA ARG A 97 10.18 -2.79 8.75
C ARG A 97 10.12 -1.92 7.50
N THR A 98 10.80 -2.37 6.46
CA THR A 98 10.73 -1.74 5.14
C THR A 98 9.68 -2.46 4.30
N VAL A 99 8.77 -1.70 3.70
CA VAL A 99 7.54 -2.24 3.10
C VAL A 99 7.34 -1.72 1.68
N PHE A 100 6.97 -2.62 0.77
CA PHE A 100 6.36 -2.25 -0.50
C PHE A 100 4.87 -2.56 -0.40
N PHE A 101 4.05 -1.51 -0.46
CA PHE A 101 2.60 -1.57 -0.32
C PHE A 101 1.99 -1.28 -1.69
N HIS A 102 1.28 -2.26 -2.26
CA HIS A 102 0.79 -2.10 -3.63
C HIS A 102 -0.62 -2.65 -3.85
N CYS A 103 -1.22 -2.19 -4.94
CA CYS A 103 -2.44 -2.76 -5.51
C CYS A 103 -2.23 -2.98 -7.01
N GLY A 104 -3.24 -2.80 -7.86
CA GLY A 104 -3.07 -2.94 -9.31
C GLY A 104 -2.37 -1.74 -9.94
N SER A 105 -2.81 -0.54 -9.61
CA SER A 105 -2.32 0.71 -10.20
C SER A 105 -1.81 1.74 -9.19
N GLY A 106 -2.00 1.50 -7.89
CA GLY A 106 -1.71 2.45 -6.82
C GLY A 106 -2.93 3.23 -6.34
N ASN A 107 -4.08 3.07 -6.99
CA ASN A 107 -5.30 3.83 -6.68
C ASN A 107 -5.87 3.50 -5.30
N ARG A 108 -5.97 2.22 -4.96
CA ARG A 108 -6.51 1.76 -3.66
C ARG A 108 -5.56 2.05 -2.51
N VAL A 109 -4.25 1.96 -2.76
CA VAL A 109 -3.22 2.14 -1.71
C VAL A 109 -3.36 3.49 -1.02
N GLY A 110 -3.43 4.57 -1.81
CA GLY A 110 -3.50 5.91 -1.23
C GLY A 110 -4.67 6.08 -0.29
N ALA A 111 -5.87 5.68 -0.74
CA ALA A 111 -7.07 5.79 0.08
C ALA A 111 -6.99 4.96 1.35
N THR A 112 -6.46 3.74 1.28
CA THR A 112 -6.37 2.86 2.46
C THR A 112 -5.33 3.33 3.48
N LEU A 113 -4.40 4.20 3.09
CA LEU A 113 -3.44 4.82 4.01
C LEU A 113 -4.02 6.02 4.74
N ILE A 114 -5.10 6.62 4.26
CA ILE A 114 -5.69 7.82 4.90
C ILE A 114 -5.95 7.62 6.39
N PRO A 115 -6.57 6.53 6.86
CA PRO A 115 -6.79 6.35 8.29
C PRO A 115 -5.50 6.36 9.11
N TYR A 116 -4.47 5.69 8.64
CA TYR A 116 -3.18 5.67 9.33
C TYR A 116 -2.57 7.08 9.39
N LEU A 117 -2.61 7.81 8.28
CA LEU A 117 -2.03 9.15 8.22
C LEU A 117 -2.73 10.11 9.19
N ILE A 118 -4.06 10.03 9.30
CA ILE A 118 -4.83 10.93 10.18
C ILE A 118 -4.77 10.47 11.64
N LEU A 119 -5.09 9.20 11.88
CA LEU A 119 -5.29 8.72 13.25
C LEU A 119 -3.99 8.40 13.96
N ASP A 120 -2.96 7.99 13.23
CA ASP A 120 -1.68 7.57 13.82
C ASP A 120 -0.53 8.56 13.56
N GLN A 121 -0.59 9.33 12.48
CA GLN A 121 0.47 10.28 12.10
C GLN A 121 0.06 11.74 12.32
N GLY A 122 -1.18 12.01 12.68
CA GLY A 122 -1.63 13.36 12.98
C GLY A 122 -1.89 14.25 11.78
N PHE A 123 -2.01 13.70 10.58
CA PHE A 123 -2.34 14.48 9.40
C PHE A 123 -3.75 15.07 9.51
N THR A 124 -3.96 16.26 8.92
CA THR A 124 -5.31 16.76 8.70
C THR A 124 -5.96 15.93 7.59
N GLU A 125 -7.30 16.00 7.49
CA GLU A 125 -8.01 15.33 6.39
C GLU A 125 -7.50 15.84 5.04
N GLU A 126 -7.32 17.15 4.90
CA GLU A 126 -6.83 17.76 3.66
C GLU A 126 -5.46 17.22 3.27
N ASP A 127 -4.53 17.20 4.22
CA ASP A 127 -3.17 16.73 3.94
C ASP A 127 -3.14 15.23 3.63
N ALA A 128 -3.96 14.44 4.30
CA ALA A 128 -4.03 13.00 4.04
C ALA A 128 -4.61 12.71 2.65
N VAL A 129 -5.63 13.44 2.23
CA VAL A 129 -6.21 13.29 0.88
C VAL A 129 -5.19 13.71 -0.17
N GLU A 130 -4.48 14.81 0.05
CA GLU A 130 -3.43 15.26 -0.86
C GLU A 130 -2.34 14.18 -1.02
N GLN A 131 -1.93 13.58 0.09
CA GLN A 131 -0.95 12.50 0.07
C GLN A 131 -1.48 11.28 -0.68
N ALA A 132 -2.74 10.91 -0.46
CA ALA A 132 -3.37 9.80 -1.18
C ALA A 132 -3.36 10.03 -2.70
N MET A 133 -3.61 11.26 -3.13
CA MET A 133 -3.58 11.61 -4.54
C MET A 133 -2.16 11.51 -5.12
N ARG A 134 -1.14 11.89 -4.36
CA ARG A 134 0.26 11.74 -4.78
C ARG A 134 0.64 10.26 -4.92
N ILE A 135 0.09 9.41 -4.05
CA ILE A 135 0.31 7.97 -4.10
C ILE A 135 -0.33 7.36 -5.35
N GLY A 136 -1.46 7.89 -5.78
CA GLY A 136 -2.11 7.41 -6.99
C GLY A 136 -3.63 7.33 -6.94
N THR A 137 -4.24 7.70 -5.81
CA THR A 137 -5.70 7.63 -5.68
C THR A 137 -6.37 8.66 -6.58
N ARG A 138 -7.37 8.21 -7.35
CA ARG A 138 -8.14 9.04 -8.28
C ARG A 138 -9.65 8.89 -8.08
N SER A 139 -10.09 8.04 -7.16
CA SER A 139 -11.49 7.72 -6.92
C SER A 139 -12.03 8.50 -5.73
N ALA A 140 -13.03 9.35 -5.97
CA ALA A 140 -13.73 10.06 -4.88
C ALA A 140 -14.41 9.08 -3.93
N GLU A 141 -14.94 7.98 -4.47
CA GLU A 141 -15.60 6.95 -3.65
C GLU A 141 -14.63 6.35 -2.63
N LEU A 142 -13.42 6.04 -3.05
CA LEU A 142 -12.41 5.49 -2.14
C LEU A 142 -12.02 6.50 -1.06
N VAL A 143 -11.87 7.77 -1.42
CA VAL A 143 -11.54 8.83 -0.46
C VAL A 143 -12.67 9.00 0.56
N GLU A 144 -13.92 9.04 0.09
CA GLU A 144 -15.07 9.18 1.00
C GLU A 144 -15.17 7.98 1.95
N TRP A 145 -14.96 6.77 1.44
CA TRP A 145 -14.94 5.56 2.25
C TRP A 145 -13.93 5.70 3.41
N ALA A 146 -12.71 6.12 3.07
CA ALA A 146 -11.65 6.27 4.08
C ALA A 146 -11.96 7.37 5.09
N LEU A 147 -12.44 8.52 4.63
CA LEU A 147 -12.77 9.64 5.51
C LEU A 147 -13.95 9.33 6.42
N ASP A 148 -14.98 8.65 5.92
CA ASP A 148 -16.11 8.24 6.73
C ASP A 148 -15.68 7.31 7.85
N TYR A 149 -14.79 6.36 7.55
CA TYR A 149 -14.21 5.49 8.57
C TYR A 149 -13.49 6.30 9.65
N VAL A 150 -12.63 7.22 9.24
CA VAL A 150 -11.87 8.08 10.17
C VAL A 150 -12.82 8.85 11.11
N ARG A 151 -13.87 9.43 10.53
CA ARG A 151 -14.83 10.23 11.31
C ARG A 151 -15.58 9.39 12.34
N ARG A 152 -15.81 8.13 12.04
CA ARG A 152 -16.44 7.20 13.01
C ARG A 152 -15.49 6.75 14.10
N GLN A 153 -14.17 6.88 13.91
CA GLN A 153 -13.17 6.51 14.92
C GLN A 153 -12.83 7.65 15.88
N ARG A 154 -13.25 8.86 15.58
CA ARG A 154 -12.99 10.03 16.43
C ARG A 154 -14.01 10.19 17.53
#